data_00bdfebc0544747387dee41346de1cc0
#
_entry.id   00bdfebc0544747387dee41346de1cc0
#
_cell.length_a   1.000
_cell.length_b   1.000
_cell.length_c   1.000
_cell.angle_alpha   90.00
_cell.angle_beta   90.00
_cell.angle_gamma   90.00
#
_symmetry.space_group_name_H-M   'P 1'
#
loop_
_entity.id
_entity.type
_entity.pdbx_description
1 polymer ?
#
loop_
_entity_poly.entity_id
_entity_poly.type
_entity_poly.pdbx_seq_one_letter_code
_entity_poly.pdbx_strand_id
1 'polypeptide(L)'
;NPEPLIVPKVLRGEDEFLEFELSQDNSFPEKGTYRSGKLNWDLYNVHEQLATGDWYWRFRKVDANDKATIWSEVYKFTVTGKEEVFVTPKWEVFQQNIPATYPRINCFLEEDIAKVSPIADTHPEYKSMISRANGKDGLGVKLPANPHDYGMEALANNTRNYLNTAWRLTKDRKYYDKILEIGRTLINYGITDDQLKKYENFAAGGIVDVVSLCYDLCQESLTEDEKTKAEQLILKIVNYYYRSYTGRIENHIFDNHTWQIVLRNMTQGALVICQEY
;
A
#
# COMPACT_ATOMS: atom_id res chain seq x y z
N ASN A 1 -13.36 -16.38 6.58
CA ASN A 1 -13.65 -16.21 7.98
C ASN A 1 -12.39 -15.77 8.69
N PRO A 2 -12.47 -14.75 9.50
CA PRO A 2 -13.61 -13.85 9.64
C PRO A 2 -13.47 -12.64 8.72
N GLU A 3 -14.59 -12.02 8.37
CA GLU A 3 -14.57 -10.65 7.89
C GLU A 3 -14.18 -9.73 9.05
N PRO A 4 -13.47 -8.62 8.80
CA PRO A 4 -13.18 -7.66 9.86
C PRO A 4 -14.48 -7.07 10.42
N LEU A 5 -14.51 -6.83 11.74
CA LEU A 5 -15.60 -6.11 12.38
C LEU A 5 -15.51 -4.64 11.94
N ILE A 6 -16.52 -4.15 11.25
CA ILE A 6 -16.53 -2.78 10.70
C ILE A 6 -17.62 -2.00 11.40
N VAL A 7 -17.27 -0.84 11.93
CA VAL A 7 -18.21 0.10 12.55
C VAL A 7 -18.67 1.09 11.49
N PRO A 8 -19.97 1.44 11.45
CA PRO A 8 -20.43 2.58 10.65
C PRO A 8 -19.71 3.83 11.13
N LYS A 9 -19.62 4.84 10.26
CA LYS A 9 -18.93 6.11 10.50
C LYS A 9 -19.06 6.59 11.94
N VAL A 10 -17.99 6.55 12.68
CA VAL A 10 -17.88 7.13 14.01
C VAL A 10 -17.12 8.44 13.89
N LEU A 11 -17.75 9.55 14.29
CA LEU A 11 -17.04 10.83 14.38
C LEU A 11 -16.04 10.74 15.53
N ARG A 12 -14.75 10.82 15.21
CA ARG A 12 -13.64 10.81 16.15
C ARG A 12 -12.85 12.11 16.08
N GLY A 13 -12.34 12.55 17.23
CA GLY A 13 -11.28 13.56 17.30
C GLY A 13 -9.92 12.96 16.93
N GLU A 14 -8.92 13.81 16.73
CA GLU A 14 -7.55 13.38 16.38
C GLU A 14 -6.91 12.47 17.43
N ASP A 15 -7.28 12.64 18.71
CA ASP A 15 -6.77 11.86 19.84
C ASP A 15 -7.78 10.81 20.37
N GLU A 16 -8.75 10.43 19.57
CA GLU A 16 -9.73 9.40 19.90
C GLU A 16 -9.45 8.12 19.10
N PHE A 17 -9.54 6.99 19.79
CA PHE A 17 -9.32 5.64 19.27
C PHE A 17 -10.59 4.81 19.43
N LEU A 18 -10.66 3.68 18.73
CA LEU A 18 -11.66 2.67 18.96
C LEU A 18 -11.05 1.47 19.66
N GLU A 19 -11.84 0.86 20.55
CA GLU A 19 -11.59 -0.45 21.11
C GLU A 19 -12.75 -1.39 20.80
N PHE A 20 -12.41 -2.63 20.47
CA PHE A 20 -13.37 -3.69 20.17
C PHE A 20 -13.22 -4.85 21.15
N GLU A 21 -14.33 -5.48 21.45
CA GLU A 21 -14.40 -6.79 22.10
C GLU A 21 -15.19 -7.75 21.21
N LEU A 22 -14.71 -9.00 21.13
CA LEU A 22 -15.34 -10.10 20.40
C LEU A 22 -15.29 -11.36 21.25
N SER A 23 -16.42 -12.04 21.47
CA SER A 23 -16.52 -13.25 22.30
C SER A 23 -17.66 -14.15 21.84
N GLN A 24 -17.59 -15.45 22.17
CA GLN A 24 -18.74 -16.35 22.06
C GLN A 24 -19.71 -16.20 23.26
N ASP A 25 -19.31 -15.47 24.29
CA ASP A 25 -20.15 -15.15 25.44
C ASP A 25 -20.49 -13.64 25.43
N ASN A 26 -21.80 -13.32 25.45
CA ASN A 26 -22.28 -11.94 25.40
C ASN A 26 -22.01 -11.11 26.67
N SER A 27 -21.48 -11.74 27.71
CA SER A 27 -21.01 -11.06 28.91
C SER A 27 -19.57 -10.54 28.79
N PHE A 28 -18.82 -10.96 27.75
CA PHE A 28 -17.44 -10.57 27.47
C PHE A 28 -16.50 -10.85 28.64
N PRO A 29 -16.40 -12.10 29.12
CA PRO A 29 -15.54 -12.46 30.25
C PRO A 29 -14.07 -12.16 29.89
N GLU A 30 -13.21 -12.01 30.92
CA GLU A 30 -11.80 -11.72 30.71
C GLU A 30 -11.12 -12.82 29.89
N LYS A 31 -11.42 -14.07 30.17
CA LYS A 31 -10.92 -15.22 29.42
C LYS A 31 -11.86 -15.56 28.25
N GLY A 32 -11.30 -15.69 27.06
CA GLY A 32 -12.06 -16.07 25.86
C GLY A 32 -12.68 -14.88 25.10
N THR A 33 -12.35 -13.64 25.49
CA THR A 33 -12.70 -12.44 24.74
C THR A 33 -11.47 -11.89 24.02
N TYR A 34 -11.58 -11.73 22.71
CA TYR A 34 -10.61 -10.98 21.92
C TYR A 34 -10.78 -9.49 22.18
N ARG A 35 -9.67 -8.79 22.42
CA ARG A 35 -9.62 -7.34 22.66
C ARG A 35 -8.64 -6.69 21.72
N SER A 36 -9.05 -5.67 21.03
CA SER A 36 -8.21 -5.01 20.00
C SER A 36 -7.11 -4.12 20.59
N GLY A 37 -7.31 -3.62 21.84
CA GLY A 37 -6.60 -2.43 22.27
C GLY A 37 -7.06 -1.19 21.52
N LYS A 38 -6.29 -0.08 21.61
CA LYS A 38 -6.59 1.18 20.94
C LYS A 38 -6.27 1.08 19.45
N LEU A 39 -7.26 1.31 18.60
CA LEU A 39 -7.14 1.32 17.15
C LEU A 39 -7.43 2.71 16.57
N ASN A 40 -6.63 3.11 15.61
CA ASN A 40 -6.87 4.30 14.78
C ASN A 40 -7.88 4.05 13.64
N TRP A 41 -8.40 2.84 13.50
CA TRP A 41 -9.26 2.39 12.42
C TRP A 41 -10.65 2.04 12.93
N ASP A 42 -11.66 2.24 12.11
CA ASP A 42 -13.05 1.85 12.40
C ASP A 42 -13.29 0.36 12.07
N LEU A 43 -12.25 -0.43 12.11
CA LEU A 43 -12.30 -1.87 11.86
C LEU A 43 -11.36 -2.65 12.80
N TYR A 44 -11.75 -3.89 13.09
CA TYR A 44 -10.93 -4.83 13.86
C TYR A 44 -10.87 -6.18 13.18
N ASN A 45 -9.67 -6.66 12.90
CA ASN A 45 -9.41 -8.00 12.39
C ASN A 45 -8.72 -8.84 13.49
N VAL A 46 -9.27 -9.99 13.78
CA VAL A 46 -8.74 -10.90 14.85
C VAL A 46 -7.47 -11.62 14.42
N HIS A 47 -7.22 -11.74 13.11
CA HIS A 47 -6.08 -12.49 12.53
C HIS A 47 -6.03 -13.98 12.90
N GLU A 48 -7.17 -14.56 13.26
CA GLU A 48 -7.31 -15.98 13.62
C GLU A 48 -8.63 -16.52 13.06
N GLN A 49 -8.66 -17.81 12.73
CA GLN A 49 -9.90 -18.46 12.34
C GLN A 49 -10.82 -18.59 13.57
N LEU A 50 -12.01 -18.04 13.47
CA LEU A 50 -13.01 -18.13 14.52
C LEU A 50 -13.64 -19.53 14.54
N ALA A 51 -13.89 -20.06 15.73
CA ALA A 51 -14.62 -21.29 15.91
C ALA A 51 -16.09 -21.15 15.44
N THR A 52 -16.72 -22.26 15.09
CA THR A 52 -18.15 -22.30 14.79
C THR A 52 -18.99 -21.91 15.99
N GLY A 53 -20.13 -21.29 15.75
CA GLY A 53 -21.07 -20.85 16.76
C GLY A 53 -21.40 -19.36 16.67
N ASP A 54 -22.14 -18.91 17.66
CA ASP A 54 -22.53 -17.51 17.78
C ASP A 54 -21.40 -16.69 18.37
N TRP A 55 -21.21 -15.52 17.79
CA TRP A 55 -20.21 -14.54 18.20
C TRP A 55 -20.89 -13.21 18.47
N TYR A 56 -20.46 -12.54 19.54
CA TYR A 56 -20.93 -11.26 20.00
C TYR A 56 -19.80 -10.26 19.97
N TRP A 57 -20.07 -9.02 19.56
CA TRP A 57 -19.05 -7.99 19.56
C TRP A 57 -19.64 -6.63 19.91
N ARG A 58 -18.79 -5.75 20.40
CA ARG A 58 -19.10 -4.38 20.74
C ARG A 58 -17.86 -3.50 20.58
N PHE A 59 -18.07 -2.20 20.55
CA PHE A 59 -16.99 -1.24 20.47
C PHE A 59 -17.24 -0.04 21.37
N ARG A 60 -16.17 0.74 21.63
CA ARG A 60 -16.25 2.02 22.33
C ARG A 60 -15.15 2.95 21.83
N LYS A 61 -15.31 4.28 22.12
CA LYS A 61 -14.23 5.25 21.94
C LYS A 61 -13.39 5.34 23.22
N VAL A 62 -12.08 5.58 23.03
CA VAL A 62 -11.12 5.79 24.11
C VAL A 62 -10.22 6.96 23.69
N ASP A 63 -9.97 7.90 24.60
CA ASP A 63 -9.06 9.00 24.34
C ASP A 63 -7.58 8.63 24.62
N ALA A 64 -6.66 9.59 24.36
CA ALA A 64 -5.23 9.41 24.60
C ALA A 64 -4.90 9.12 26.07
N ASN A 65 -5.76 9.52 27.02
CA ASN A 65 -5.58 9.36 28.46
C ASN A 65 -6.30 8.12 29.01
N ASP A 66 -6.68 7.16 28.16
CA ASP A 66 -7.41 5.94 28.52
C ASP A 66 -8.83 6.17 29.07
N LYS A 67 -9.39 7.36 28.87
CA LYS A 67 -10.77 7.63 29.23
C LYS A 67 -11.69 7.07 28.17
N ALA A 68 -12.44 6.03 28.53
CA ALA A 68 -13.36 5.34 27.64
C ALA A 68 -14.78 5.85 27.76
N THR A 69 -15.52 5.82 26.64
CA THR A 69 -16.98 5.96 26.65
C THR A 69 -17.65 4.68 27.14
N ILE A 70 -18.96 4.70 27.26
CA ILE A 70 -19.75 3.47 27.42
C ILE A 70 -19.60 2.60 26.17
N TRP A 71 -19.74 1.29 26.31
CA TRP A 71 -19.80 0.36 25.19
C TRP A 71 -21.04 0.61 24.32
N SER A 72 -20.92 0.32 23.02
CA SER A 72 -22.04 0.24 22.09
C SER A 72 -23.04 -0.84 22.53
N GLU A 73 -24.17 -0.92 21.86
CA GLU A 73 -24.98 -2.13 21.87
C GLU A 73 -24.14 -3.36 21.43
N VAL A 74 -24.62 -4.54 21.79
CA VAL A 74 -23.96 -5.80 21.41
C VAL A 74 -24.49 -6.25 20.05
N TYR A 75 -23.59 -6.42 19.10
CA TYR A 75 -23.86 -7.00 17.81
C TYR A 75 -23.60 -8.50 17.82
N LYS A 76 -24.23 -9.23 16.90
CA LYS A 76 -24.14 -10.68 16.80
C LYS A 76 -23.95 -11.13 15.37
N PHE A 77 -23.13 -12.18 15.17
CA PHE A 77 -23.08 -12.95 13.94
C PHE A 77 -22.82 -14.45 14.27
N THR A 78 -22.99 -15.32 13.28
CA THR A 78 -22.80 -16.76 13.47
C THR A 78 -21.79 -17.29 12.46
N VAL A 79 -20.82 -18.06 12.92
CA VAL A 79 -19.88 -18.82 12.10
C VAL A 79 -20.42 -20.24 11.96
N THR A 80 -20.73 -20.67 10.74
CA THR A 80 -21.38 -21.98 10.48
C THR A 80 -20.38 -23.07 10.10
N GLY A 81 -19.14 -22.72 9.81
CA GLY A 81 -18.10 -23.61 9.30
C GLY A 81 -18.17 -23.88 7.80
N LYS A 82 -19.08 -23.21 7.08
CA LYS A 82 -19.19 -23.27 5.62
C LYS A 82 -18.52 -22.09 4.92
N GLU A 83 -18.12 -21.10 5.70
CA GLU A 83 -17.45 -19.90 5.22
C GLU A 83 -16.06 -20.25 4.70
N GLU A 84 -15.64 -19.59 3.61
CA GLU A 84 -14.25 -19.65 3.18
C GLU A 84 -13.34 -19.11 4.28
N VAL A 85 -12.24 -19.81 4.49
CA VAL A 85 -11.25 -19.41 5.50
C VAL A 85 -10.18 -18.56 4.82
N PHE A 86 -10.19 -17.27 5.13
CA PHE A 86 -9.13 -16.35 4.76
C PHE A 86 -8.68 -15.61 6.02
N VAL A 87 -7.49 -15.96 6.52
CA VAL A 87 -6.91 -15.33 7.70
C VAL A 87 -5.71 -14.49 7.25
N THR A 88 -5.84 -13.17 7.37
CA THR A 88 -4.70 -12.29 7.13
C THR A 88 -3.68 -12.49 8.25
N PRO A 89 -2.39 -12.68 7.95
CA PRO A 89 -1.38 -12.84 8.99
C PRO A 89 -1.22 -11.55 9.81
N LYS A 90 -0.77 -11.70 11.05
CA LYS A 90 -0.27 -10.57 11.84
C LYS A 90 0.96 -9.96 11.16
N TRP A 91 1.23 -8.69 11.43
CA TRP A 91 2.35 -7.98 10.82
C TRP A 91 3.69 -8.68 11.04
N GLU A 92 3.94 -9.19 12.25
CA GLU A 92 5.18 -9.88 12.62
C GLU A 92 5.42 -11.15 11.79
N VAL A 93 4.35 -11.79 11.33
CA VAL A 93 4.42 -12.96 10.44
C VAL A 93 4.55 -12.51 8.98
N PHE A 94 3.79 -11.47 8.58
CA PHE A 94 3.82 -10.95 7.23
C PHE A 94 5.19 -10.40 6.85
N GLN A 95 5.82 -9.60 7.71
CA GLN A 95 7.13 -8.99 7.44
C GLN A 95 8.25 -10.00 7.21
N GLN A 96 8.15 -11.21 7.77
CA GLN A 96 9.13 -12.28 7.56
C GLN A 96 9.14 -12.79 6.11
N ASN A 97 8.06 -12.54 5.36
CA ASN A 97 7.96 -12.91 3.95
C ASN A 97 8.44 -11.81 3.00
N ILE A 98 8.78 -10.62 3.52
CA ILE A 98 9.36 -9.55 2.70
C ILE A 98 10.83 -9.88 2.46
N PRO A 99 11.29 -9.96 1.19
CA PRO A 99 12.69 -10.27 0.90
C PRO A 99 13.66 -9.28 1.56
N ALA A 100 14.74 -9.79 2.14
CA ALA A 100 15.78 -8.94 2.72
C ALA A 100 16.59 -8.19 1.67
N THR A 101 16.65 -8.73 0.44
CA THR A 101 17.40 -8.16 -0.68
C THR A 101 16.50 -7.50 -1.70
N TYR A 102 17.00 -6.47 -2.36
CA TYR A 102 16.31 -5.82 -3.47
C TYR A 102 16.49 -6.57 -4.80
N PRO A 103 15.54 -6.52 -5.73
CA PRO A 103 14.20 -5.89 -5.58
C PRO A 103 13.29 -6.72 -4.69
N ARG A 104 12.51 -6.07 -3.83
CA ARG A 104 11.63 -6.72 -2.84
C ARG A 104 10.22 -6.96 -3.36
N ILE A 105 9.61 -5.95 -3.95
CA ILE A 105 8.18 -5.99 -4.28
C ILE A 105 7.84 -5.56 -5.71
N ASN A 106 8.71 -4.79 -6.36
CA ASN A 106 8.47 -4.28 -7.71
C ASN A 106 9.06 -5.17 -8.80
N CYS A 107 9.07 -6.47 -8.57
CA CYS A 107 9.62 -7.45 -9.51
C CYS A 107 8.60 -8.53 -9.85
N PHE A 108 8.80 -9.12 -11.02
CA PHE A 108 8.21 -10.41 -11.34
C PHE A 108 9.10 -11.51 -10.77
N LEU A 109 8.49 -12.65 -10.42
CA LEU A 109 9.27 -13.82 -10.04
C LEU A 109 10.13 -14.28 -11.21
N GLU A 110 11.37 -14.62 -10.96
CA GLU A 110 12.29 -15.07 -12.03
C GLU A 110 11.79 -16.34 -12.73
N GLU A 111 11.10 -17.22 -11.99
CA GLU A 111 10.45 -18.40 -12.58
C GLU A 111 9.31 -18.05 -13.56
N ASP A 112 8.57 -16.98 -13.33
CA ASP A 112 7.53 -16.52 -14.24
C ASP A 112 8.13 -15.85 -15.48
N ILE A 113 9.21 -15.07 -15.28
CA ILE A 113 9.99 -14.52 -16.40
C ILE A 113 10.54 -15.64 -17.28
N ALA A 114 11.10 -16.69 -16.68
CA ALA A 114 11.63 -17.84 -17.42
C ALA A 114 10.55 -18.58 -18.21
N LYS A 115 9.31 -18.65 -17.72
CA LYS A 115 8.17 -19.24 -18.44
C LYS A 115 7.70 -18.39 -19.61
N VAL A 116 7.69 -17.07 -19.43
CA VAL A 116 7.11 -16.12 -20.42
C VAL A 116 8.12 -15.72 -21.50
N SER A 117 9.39 -15.51 -21.15
CA SER A 117 10.41 -15.02 -22.06
C SER A 117 10.55 -15.81 -23.38
N PRO A 118 10.49 -17.16 -23.38
CA PRO A 118 10.64 -17.93 -24.63
C PRO A 118 9.50 -17.75 -25.63
N ILE A 119 8.33 -17.30 -25.17
CA ILE A 119 7.13 -17.15 -26.00
C ILE A 119 6.71 -15.69 -26.17
N ALA A 120 7.38 -14.76 -25.47
CA ALA A 120 6.95 -13.38 -25.37
C ALA A 120 6.84 -12.71 -26.75
N ASP A 121 7.83 -12.85 -27.61
CA ASP A 121 7.89 -12.20 -28.94
C ASP A 121 6.83 -12.71 -29.93
N THR A 122 6.21 -13.85 -29.64
CA THR A 122 5.09 -14.39 -30.43
C THR A 122 3.75 -13.81 -30.02
N HIS A 123 3.66 -13.19 -28.84
CA HIS A 123 2.40 -12.68 -28.29
C HIS A 123 2.13 -11.23 -28.72
N PRO A 124 0.91 -10.90 -29.21
CA PRO A 124 0.59 -9.54 -29.66
C PRO A 124 0.78 -8.46 -28.58
N GLU A 125 0.42 -8.78 -27.33
CA GLU A 125 0.56 -7.86 -26.19
C GLU A 125 2.03 -7.50 -25.91
N TYR A 126 2.94 -8.45 -26.07
CA TYR A 126 4.38 -8.17 -25.90
C TYR A 126 4.87 -7.16 -26.92
N LYS A 127 4.50 -7.31 -28.20
CA LYS A 127 4.87 -6.35 -29.25
C LYS A 127 4.30 -4.95 -28.97
N SER A 128 3.05 -4.89 -28.52
CA SER A 128 2.41 -3.64 -28.11
C SER A 128 3.14 -3.00 -26.92
N MET A 129 3.46 -3.78 -25.89
CA MET A 129 4.19 -3.33 -24.71
C MET A 129 5.57 -2.80 -25.07
N ILE A 130 6.37 -3.53 -25.86
CA ILE A 130 7.69 -3.09 -26.33
C ILE A 130 7.59 -1.84 -27.17
N SER A 131 6.60 -1.72 -28.05
CA SER A 131 6.36 -0.51 -28.85
C SER A 131 6.10 0.71 -27.94
N ARG A 132 5.28 0.55 -26.90
CA ARG A 132 5.03 1.61 -25.93
C ARG A 132 6.26 1.94 -25.08
N ALA A 133 7.00 0.92 -24.64
CA ALA A 133 8.26 1.11 -23.92
C ALA A 133 9.29 1.92 -24.73
N ASN A 134 9.37 1.70 -26.04
CA ASN A 134 10.25 2.45 -26.94
C ASN A 134 9.68 3.82 -27.37
N GLY A 135 8.39 4.06 -27.16
CA GLY A 135 7.66 5.24 -27.57
C GLY A 135 7.87 6.47 -26.69
N LYS A 136 7.05 7.50 -26.96
CA LYS A 136 7.08 8.79 -26.24
C LYS A 136 6.78 8.66 -24.74
N ASP A 137 5.99 7.67 -24.36
CA ASP A 137 5.53 7.44 -22.99
C ASP A 137 6.47 6.49 -22.21
N GLY A 138 7.49 5.95 -22.85
CA GLY A 138 8.55 5.13 -22.31
C GLY A 138 9.92 5.79 -22.40
N LEU A 139 10.80 5.28 -23.28
CA LEU A 139 12.16 5.85 -23.48
C LEU A 139 12.14 7.33 -23.90
N GLY A 140 11.08 7.76 -24.60
CA GLY A 140 10.90 9.12 -25.07
C GLY A 140 10.40 10.12 -24.01
N VAL A 141 10.09 9.68 -22.78
CA VAL A 141 9.64 10.56 -21.71
C VAL A 141 10.67 11.66 -21.43
N LYS A 142 10.21 12.90 -21.43
CA LYS A 142 10.98 14.07 -21.00
C LYS A 142 10.19 14.77 -19.90
N LEU A 143 10.74 14.77 -18.69
CA LEU A 143 10.12 15.46 -17.58
C LEU A 143 10.35 16.98 -17.72
N PRO A 144 9.33 17.82 -17.41
CA PRO A 144 9.50 19.27 -17.35
C PRO A 144 10.40 19.69 -16.20
N ALA A 145 10.74 20.98 -16.12
CA ALA A 145 11.55 21.53 -15.03
C ALA A 145 10.90 21.32 -13.64
N ASN A 146 9.56 21.37 -13.57
CA ASN A 146 8.80 20.82 -12.45
C ASN A 146 8.26 19.45 -12.85
N PRO A 147 8.90 18.35 -12.41
CA PRO A 147 8.47 17.01 -12.80
C PRO A 147 7.06 16.65 -12.32
N HIS A 148 6.56 17.31 -11.26
CA HIS A 148 5.21 17.08 -10.73
C HIS A 148 4.10 17.60 -11.65
N ASP A 149 4.41 18.50 -12.60
CA ASP A 149 3.45 18.97 -13.60
C ASP A 149 3.24 17.93 -14.72
N TYR A 150 4.02 16.86 -14.73
CA TYR A 150 3.76 15.73 -15.62
C TYR A 150 2.55 14.92 -15.12
N GLY A 151 1.89 14.20 -16.01
CA GLY A 151 0.80 13.29 -15.64
C GLY A 151 1.35 12.11 -14.80
N MET A 152 1.49 12.30 -13.49
CA MET A 152 2.18 11.35 -12.58
C MET A 152 1.56 9.96 -12.59
N GLU A 153 0.23 9.84 -12.66
CA GLU A 153 -0.41 8.54 -12.78
C GLU A 153 -0.03 7.83 -14.08
N ALA A 154 -0.08 8.54 -15.20
CA ALA A 154 0.32 7.98 -16.49
C ALA A 154 1.81 7.61 -16.50
N LEU A 155 2.67 8.47 -15.91
CA LEU A 155 4.10 8.19 -15.78
C LEU A 155 4.35 6.92 -14.96
N ALA A 156 3.66 6.77 -13.83
CA ALA A 156 3.78 5.60 -12.97
C ALA A 156 3.34 4.32 -13.70
N ASN A 157 2.17 4.36 -14.33
CA ASN A 157 1.65 3.23 -15.10
C ASN A 157 2.59 2.86 -16.26
N ASN A 158 3.10 3.83 -17.01
CA ASN A 158 4.00 3.60 -18.14
C ASN A 158 5.37 3.06 -17.66
N THR A 159 5.91 3.62 -16.59
CA THR A 159 7.19 3.17 -16.02
C THR A 159 7.09 1.73 -15.52
N ARG A 160 6.02 1.40 -14.81
CA ARG A 160 5.78 0.07 -14.28
C ARG A 160 5.44 -0.94 -15.36
N ASN A 161 4.42 -0.65 -16.18
CA ASN A 161 3.85 -1.63 -17.10
C ASN A 161 4.68 -1.80 -18.38
N TYR A 162 5.42 -0.78 -18.79
CA TYR A 162 6.18 -0.84 -20.03
C TYR A 162 7.69 -0.89 -19.78
N LEU A 163 8.28 0.09 -19.11
CA LEU A 163 9.73 0.13 -18.93
C LEU A 163 10.22 -1.01 -18.03
N ASN A 164 9.60 -1.20 -16.86
CA ASN A 164 9.99 -2.29 -15.96
C ASN A 164 9.75 -3.67 -16.59
N THR A 165 8.58 -3.89 -17.22
CA THR A 165 8.29 -5.16 -17.89
C THR A 165 9.25 -5.41 -19.05
N ALA A 166 9.53 -4.40 -19.87
CA ALA A 166 10.50 -4.52 -20.95
C ALA A 166 11.91 -4.87 -20.44
N TRP A 167 12.37 -4.19 -19.36
CA TRP A 167 13.63 -4.53 -18.71
C TRP A 167 13.65 -5.97 -18.21
N ARG A 168 12.62 -6.38 -17.50
CA ARG A 168 12.54 -7.72 -16.91
C ARG A 168 12.57 -8.83 -17.95
N LEU A 169 11.86 -8.65 -19.08
CA LEU A 169 11.77 -9.64 -20.15
C LEU A 169 12.99 -9.63 -21.09
N THR A 170 13.53 -8.45 -21.41
CA THR A 170 14.58 -8.33 -22.43
C THR A 170 15.99 -8.21 -21.85
N LYS A 171 16.12 -7.77 -20.59
CA LYS A 171 17.37 -7.38 -19.94
C LYS A 171 18.13 -6.26 -20.70
N ASP A 172 17.45 -5.53 -21.59
CA ASP A 172 18.04 -4.40 -22.31
C ASP A 172 18.17 -3.20 -21.35
N ARG A 173 19.42 -2.87 -21.04
CA ARG A 173 19.80 -1.86 -20.05
C ARG A 173 19.18 -0.49 -20.27
N LYS A 174 18.85 -0.12 -21.51
CA LYS A 174 18.20 1.17 -21.81
C LYS A 174 16.91 1.42 -21.02
N TYR A 175 16.12 0.37 -20.75
CA TYR A 175 14.89 0.49 -19.98
C TYR A 175 15.17 0.73 -18.50
N TYR A 176 16.13 0.02 -17.94
CA TYR A 176 16.61 0.22 -16.58
C TYR A 176 17.16 1.64 -16.39
N ASP A 177 18.02 2.09 -17.29
CA ASP A 177 18.63 3.42 -17.23
C ASP A 177 17.58 4.51 -17.32
N LYS A 178 16.49 4.29 -18.08
CA LYS A 178 15.37 5.23 -18.15
C LYS A 178 14.55 5.24 -16.85
N ILE A 179 14.31 4.11 -16.22
CA ILE A 179 13.66 4.05 -14.89
C ILE A 179 14.51 4.81 -13.87
N LEU A 180 15.82 4.59 -13.86
CA LEU A 180 16.75 5.29 -12.99
C LEU A 180 16.75 6.81 -13.23
N GLU A 181 16.76 7.25 -14.49
CA GLU A 181 16.68 8.68 -14.87
C GLU A 181 15.41 9.33 -14.32
N ILE A 182 14.26 8.71 -14.55
CA ILE A 182 12.95 9.23 -14.12
C ILE A 182 12.89 9.28 -12.58
N GLY A 183 13.21 8.16 -11.93
CA GLY A 183 13.18 8.05 -10.48
C GLY A 183 14.14 9.04 -9.81
N ARG A 184 15.37 9.13 -10.30
CA ARG A 184 16.40 10.06 -9.82
C ARG A 184 15.96 11.53 -9.96
N THR A 185 15.28 11.88 -11.04
CA THR A 185 14.73 13.22 -11.22
C THR A 185 13.70 13.56 -10.13
N LEU A 186 12.78 12.63 -9.83
CA LEU A 186 11.77 12.82 -8.79
C LEU A 186 12.40 12.84 -7.39
N ILE A 187 13.34 11.95 -7.11
CA ILE A 187 14.05 11.86 -5.83
C ILE A 187 14.80 13.18 -5.54
N ASN A 188 15.53 13.70 -6.51
CA ASN A 188 16.30 14.92 -6.31
C ASN A 188 15.44 16.19 -6.29
N TYR A 189 14.30 16.17 -6.96
CA TYR A 189 13.35 17.29 -6.89
C TYR A 189 12.60 17.32 -5.55
N GLY A 190 12.24 16.15 -5.02
CA GLY A 190 11.50 16.02 -3.75
C GLY A 190 10.07 16.54 -3.82
N ILE A 191 9.47 16.82 -2.67
CA ILE A 191 8.15 17.43 -2.54
C ILE A 191 8.06 18.32 -1.30
N THR A 192 7.55 19.54 -1.46
CA THR A 192 7.25 20.43 -0.33
C THR A 192 5.88 20.11 0.29
N ASP A 193 5.58 20.64 1.49
CA ASP A 193 4.27 20.41 2.12
C ASP A 193 3.13 21.05 1.32
N ASP A 194 3.37 22.22 0.72
CA ASP A 194 2.36 22.88 -0.12
C ASP A 194 2.13 22.10 -1.43
N GLN A 195 3.19 21.54 -2.01
CA GLN A 195 3.06 20.67 -3.17
C GLN A 195 2.30 19.39 -2.81
N LEU A 196 2.59 18.78 -1.66
CA LEU A 196 1.91 17.57 -1.23
C LEU A 196 0.41 17.79 -1.04
N LYS A 197 0.01 18.92 -0.44
CA LYS A 197 -1.41 19.32 -0.36
C LYS A 197 -2.04 19.55 -1.72
N LYS A 198 -1.30 20.18 -2.66
CA LYS A 198 -1.76 20.45 -4.03
C LYS A 198 -1.89 19.16 -4.85
N TYR A 199 -0.97 18.22 -4.66
CA TYR A 199 -0.87 16.97 -5.43
C TYR A 199 -1.46 15.77 -4.69
N GLU A 200 -2.26 16.00 -3.63
CA GLU A 200 -3.01 14.91 -3.03
C GLU A 200 -3.80 14.16 -4.12
N ASN A 201 -4.13 12.90 -3.88
CA ASN A 201 -4.71 11.97 -4.84
C ASN A 201 -3.68 11.35 -5.81
N PHE A 202 -4.00 11.30 -7.11
CA PHE A 202 -3.25 10.54 -8.11
C PHE A 202 -1.79 11.00 -8.27
N ALA A 203 -1.54 12.30 -8.17
CA ALA A 203 -0.20 12.82 -8.44
C ALA A 203 0.80 12.36 -7.38
N ALA A 204 0.49 12.52 -6.10
CA ALA A 204 1.38 12.07 -5.03
C ALA A 204 1.49 10.53 -4.99
N GLY A 205 0.39 9.82 -5.26
CA GLY A 205 0.41 8.37 -5.44
C GLY A 205 1.33 7.93 -6.57
N GLY A 206 1.28 8.61 -7.71
CA GLY A 206 2.17 8.36 -8.85
C GLY A 206 3.65 8.64 -8.54
N ILE A 207 3.95 9.69 -7.78
CA ILE A 207 5.32 10.00 -7.32
C ILE A 207 5.85 8.84 -6.46
N VAL A 208 5.08 8.41 -5.45
CA VAL A 208 5.47 7.27 -4.60
C VAL A 208 5.70 6.02 -5.42
N ASP A 209 4.81 5.73 -6.38
CA ASP A 209 4.92 4.54 -7.21
C ASP A 209 6.21 4.52 -8.03
N VAL A 210 6.55 5.63 -8.70
CA VAL A 210 7.79 5.73 -9.50
C VAL A 210 9.03 5.70 -8.62
N VAL A 211 9.02 6.46 -7.52
CA VAL A 211 10.17 6.52 -6.60
C VAL A 211 10.42 5.17 -5.93
N SER A 212 9.36 4.49 -5.47
CA SER A 212 9.49 3.17 -4.87
C SER A 212 9.94 2.12 -5.89
N LEU A 213 9.46 2.17 -7.13
CA LEU A 213 9.95 1.29 -8.19
C LEU A 213 11.44 1.53 -8.49
N CYS A 214 11.86 2.78 -8.61
CA CYS A 214 13.26 3.12 -8.82
C CYS A 214 14.13 2.69 -7.64
N TYR A 215 13.71 2.98 -6.42
CA TYR A 215 14.42 2.59 -5.20
C TYR A 215 14.57 1.07 -5.10
N ASP A 216 13.50 0.32 -5.34
CA ASP A 216 13.47 -1.14 -5.26
C ASP A 216 14.31 -1.82 -6.36
N LEU A 217 14.19 -1.32 -7.59
CA LEU A 217 14.86 -1.94 -8.74
C LEU A 217 16.30 -1.49 -8.94
N CYS A 218 16.60 -0.22 -8.62
CA CYS A 218 17.86 0.43 -8.98
C CYS A 218 18.77 0.69 -7.77
N GLN A 219 18.60 -0.03 -6.67
CA GLN A 219 19.31 0.14 -5.39
C GLN A 219 20.83 0.27 -5.56
N GLU A 220 21.41 -0.60 -6.37
CA GLU A 220 22.87 -0.63 -6.60
C GLU A 220 23.38 0.58 -7.40
N SER A 221 22.49 1.27 -8.12
CA SER A 221 22.85 2.42 -8.97
C SER A 221 22.56 3.76 -8.29
N LEU A 222 21.86 3.77 -7.15
CA LEU A 222 21.60 4.96 -6.35
C LEU A 222 22.76 5.23 -5.40
N THR A 223 23.13 6.51 -5.24
CA THR A 223 24.05 6.93 -4.18
C THR A 223 23.35 6.89 -2.82
N GLU A 224 24.12 6.85 -1.73
CA GLU A 224 23.55 6.87 -0.37
C GLU A 224 22.70 8.15 -0.10
N ASP A 225 23.10 9.29 -0.66
CA ASP A 225 22.30 10.51 -0.61
C ASP A 225 20.95 10.37 -1.35
N GLU A 226 20.96 9.75 -2.53
CA GLU A 226 19.76 9.49 -3.31
C GLU A 226 18.85 8.47 -2.61
N LYS A 227 19.40 7.45 -1.98
CA LYS A 227 18.64 6.48 -1.17
C LYS A 227 17.93 7.17 0.00
N THR A 228 18.68 7.93 0.78
CA THR A 228 18.13 8.71 1.90
C THR A 228 17.01 9.67 1.47
N LYS A 229 17.21 10.37 0.36
CA LYS A 229 16.17 11.26 -0.21
C LYS A 229 14.94 10.50 -0.67
N ALA A 230 15.11 9.33 -1.29
CA ALA A 230 14.00 8.48 -1.72
C ALA A 230 13.18 7.99 -0.53
N GLU A 231 13.82 7.49 0.51
CA GLU A 231 13.19 7.05 1.75
C GLU A 231 12.40 8.18 2.41
N GLN A 232 13.03 9.36 2.56
CA GLN A 232 12.37 10.54 3.14
C GLN A 232 11.18 11.00 2.31
N LEU A 233 11.27 10.95 0.98
CA LEU A 233 10.18 11.30 0.08
C LEU A 233 9.01 10.32 0.19
N ILE A 234 9.30 9.02 0.19
CA ILE A 234 8.30 7.96 0.39
C ILE A 234 7.63 8.14 1.76
N LEU A 235 8.41 8.21 2.85
CA LEU A 235 7.89 8.40 4.20
C LEU A 235 7.02 9.65 4.33
N LYS A 236 7.45 10.76 3.75
CA LYS A 236 6.71 12.02 3.80
C LYS A 236 5.31 11.87 3.19
N ILE A 237 5.22 11.26 2.01
CA ILE A 237 3.94 11.06 1.33
C ILE A 237 3.10 10.00 2.04
N VAL A 238 3.69 8.86 2.43
CA VAL A 238 3.01 7.79 3.16
C VAL A 238 2.42 8.31 4.47
N ASN A 239 3.21 9.04 5.27
CA ASN A 239 2.75 9.59 6.54
C ASN A 239 1.65 10.65 6.38
N TYR A 240 1.72 11.47 5.32
CA TYR A 240 0.67 12.43 5.02
C TYR A 240 -0.67 11.73 4.76
N TYR A 241 -0.67 10.72 3.91
CA TYR A 241 -1.88 9.96 3.61
C TYR A 241 -2.35 9.15 4.81
N TYR A 242 -1.47 8.46 5.50
CA TYR A 242 -1.81 7.69 6.70
C TYR A 242 -2.57 8.58 7.71
N ARG A 243 -2.05 9.76 8.01
CA ARG A 243 -2.70 10.70 8.94
C ARG A 243 -4.02 11.25 8.40
N SER A 244 -4.07 11.57 7.11
CA SER A 244 -5.30 12.05 6.48
C SER A 244 -6.39 10.99 6.48
N TYR A 245 -6.00 9.74 6.36
CA TYR A 245 -6.89 8.61 6.16
C TYR A 245 -7.45 8.05 7.46
N THR A 246 -6.68 7.99 8.51
CA THR A 246 -7.17 7.53 9.81
C THR A 246 -8.25 8.44 10.42
N GLY A 247 -8.40 9.66 9.93
CA GLY A 247 -9.42 10.60 10.41
C GLY A 247 -10.65 10.77 9.52
N ARG A 248 -10.65 10.29 8.27
CA ARG A 248 -11.68 10.70 7.30
C ARG A 248 -12.23 9.60 6.40
N ILE A 249 -11.60 8.46 6.27
CA ILE A 249 -11.66 7.74 5.00
C ILE A 249 -12.16 6.32 5.07
N GLU A 250 -12.28 5.74 6.26
CA GLU A 250 -12.86 4.41 6.36
C GLU A 250 -14.21 4.30 5.61
N ASN A 251 -14.89 5.42 5.45
CA ASN A 251 -16.16 5.49 4.72
C ASN A 251 -16.03 5.75 3.22
N HIS A 252 -14.85 6.17 2.75
CA HIS A 252 -14.61 6.47 1.33
C HIS A 252 -13.82 5.37 0.62
N ILE A 253 -13.21 4.45 1.35
CA ILE A 253 -12.43 3.34 0.79
C ILE A 253 -13.25 2.51 -0.19
N PHE A 254 -14.54 2.30 0.11
CA PHE A 254 -15.42 1.47 -0.70
C PHE A 254 -16.06 2.20 -1.86
N ASP A 255 -16.15 3.53 -1.79
CA ASP A 255 -16.90 4.35 -2.75
C ASP A 255 -16.02 5.05 -3.78
N ASN A 256 -14.70 5.07 -3.59
CA ASN A 256 -13.82 5.90 -4.41
C ASN A 256 -12.60 5.12 -4.93
N HIS A 257 -12.59 4.82 -6.24
CA HIS A 257 -11.46 4.13 -6.89
C HIS A 257 -10.12 4.89 -6.80
N THR A 258 -10.14 6.21 -6.73
CA THR A 258 -8.94 7.06 -6.52
C THR A 258 -8.20 6.61 -5.27
N TRP A 259 -8.96 6.28 -4.25
CA TRP A 259 -8.49 5.83 -2.98
C TRP A 259 -7.73 4.52 -3.06
N GLN A 260 -8.30 3.55 -3.75
CA GLN A 260 -7.68 2.24 -3.91
C GLN A 260 -6.34 2.33 -4.62
N ILE A 261 -6.21 3.23 -5.62
CA ILE A 261 -4.95 3.46 -6.34
C ILE A 261 -3.91 4.07 -5.41
N VAL A 262 -4.28 5.12 -4.68
CA VAL A 262 -3.35 5.79 -3.75
C VAL A 262 -2.96 4.87 -2.61
N LEU A 263 -3.91 4.12 -2.03
CA LEU A 263 -3.64 3.14 -0.97
C LEU A 263 -2.67 2.06 -1.46
N ARG A 264 -2.86 1.54 -2.67
CA ARG A 264 -1.94 0.56 -3.27
C ARG A 264 -0.53 1.14 -3.37
N ASN A 265 -0.39 2.33 -3.95
CA ASN A 265 0.92 2.95 -4.18
C ASN A 265 1.62 3.29 -2.85
N MET A 266 0.86 3.77 -1.87
CA MET A 266 1.35 4.07 -0.53
C MET A 266 1.81 2.80 0.20
N THR A 267 1.01 1.73 0.16
CA THR A 267 1.37 0.43 0.76
C THR A 267 2.63 -0.12 0.12
N GLN A 268 2.74 -0.04 -1.19
CA GLN A 268 3.92 -0.48 -1.93
C GLN A 268 5.17 0.32 -1.56
N GLY A 269 5.05 1.65 -1.46
CA GLY A 269 6.14 2.51 -0.99
C GLY A 269 6.58 2.16 0.43
N ALA A 270 5.62 1.97 1.35
CA ALA A 270 5.92 1.58 2.72
C ALA A 270 6.64 0.22 2.79
N LEU A 271 6.19 -0.77 2.03
CA LEU A 271 6.81 -2.10 2.00
C LEU A 271 8.24 -2.09 1.44
N VAL A 272 8.51 -1.22 0.46
CA VAL A 272 9.87 -1.11 -0.11
C VAL A 272 10.90 -0.70 0.94
N ILE A 273 10.53 0.21 1.85
CA ILE A 273 11.45 0.79 2.85
C ILE A 273 11.25 0.26 4.27
N CYS A 274 10.35 -0.72 4.50
CA CYS A 274 9.94 -1.13 5.85
C CYS A 274 11.03 -1.79 6.70
N GLN A 275 12.14 -2.17 6.11
CA GLN A 275 13.27 -2.77 6.84
C GLN A 275 14.38 -1.76 7.17
N GLU A 276 14.28 -0.53 6.66
CA GLU A 276 15.16 0.59 6.97
C GLU A 276 14.64 1.42 8.15
N TYR A 277 13.41 1.17 8.60
CA TYR A 277 12.70 1.81 9.70
C TYR A 277 12.02 0.75 10.57
#